data_954055cb104e520c5c6e70b9ece00d86
#
_entry.id   954055cb104e520c5c6e70b9ece00d86
#
_cell.length_a   1.000
_cell.length_b   1.000
_cell.length_c   1.000
_cell.angle_alpha   90.00
_cell.angle_beta   90.00
_cell.angle_gamma   90.00
#
_symmetry.space_group_name_H-M   'P 1'
#
loop_
_entity.id
_entity.type
_entity.pdbx_description
1 polymer ?
#
loop_
_entity_poly.entity_id
_entity_poly.type
_entity_poly.pdbx_seq_one_letter_code
_entity_poly.pdbx_strand_id
1 'polypeptide(L)'
;MYRLLWYNINIYPLFSEVLFLNLKQSRRKNGRIYLSIEKAYRDADGKPRAKTIKSLGYLDELEKIYDDPIAHFKEVARKMTEEENAKKKITLSINMEEKLPVDTDNRKNFGYAAILKIYHELGLDVFFKNKSRHENFEYNTNSIMMLLVISRLLSPGSKKKAFEEKERYFERFNFSLADVYRSLSHFSKIAKEFQRYLNAQIMEKYGRNTKTIYYDVTNFYFEIDEGDEFRKFGLSKENRRNPIVQMGLAMDADGIPLHYDLFPGNTVDKETFRPVIGEVRRNYDTGRIIVVADMGIITGDNIFYLQGKEKGKNFNGYVFSFSVRGGTQEFKEYVLSDEGYVDQNGKPADENTNFKMKSRVIAREINVTLPSGKKTKKTVYEKQVVFWGKKYALKAKAEREEVLKKAFDLAANPRKYNKATSYGAAKYVKNLKFDEKTGEILEVKERPVVDLERVHEEVKYDGYYAIVTSELDMSDAEVIDTYRGLWKIEETFRITKGVLETRPVYVSLQDHINAHFLICFIALTVMRIIQKKTGYVYSAEQIVECLNRIACSQEHENVYLFDYRNRVSDAIGEALGIDFTNKRLRLGDIKNILGQVKK
;
A
#
# COMPACT_ATOMS: atom_id res chain seq x y z
N MET A 1 -4.11 27.12 -53.93
CA MET A 1 -2.67 27.19 -54.24
C MET A 1 -1.95 27.73 -53.02
N TYR A 2 -1.66 26.91 -52.01
CA TYR A 2 -0.72 27.20 -50.92
C TYR A 2 0.01 25.90 -50.59
N ARG A 3 1.32 25.86 -50.90
CA ARG A 3 2.27 24.81 -50.58
C ARG A 3 2.56 24.83 -49.08
N LEU A 4 2.24 23.77 -48.36
CA LEU A 4 2.73 23.49 -47.05
C LEU A 4 4.21 23.09 -47.12
N LEU A 5 5.08 23.97 -46.61
CA LEU A 5 6.49 23.71 -46.35
C LEU A 5 6.59 22.87 -45.09
N TRP A 6 6.94 21.62 -45.25
CA TRP A 6 7.40 20.75 -44.14
C TRP A 6 8.81 21.18 -43.75
N TYR A 7 8.94 21.88 -42.64
CA TYR A 7 10.23 21.99 -41.95
C TYR A 7 10.48 20.69 -41.18
N ASN A 8 11.20 19.75 -41.82
CA ASN A 8 11.90 18.68 -41.12
C ASN A 8 13.03 19.29 -40.29
N ILE A 9 12.78 19.64 -39.06
CA ILE A 9 13.84 19.87 -38.09
C ILE A 9 14.36 18.50 -37.69
N ASN A 10 15.36 18.02 -38.42
CA ASN A 10 16.21 16.91 -38.02
C ASN A 10 17.04 17.36 -36.82
N ILE A 11 16.47 17.27 -35.63
CA ILE A 11 17.26 17.27 -34.38
C ILE A 11 17.86 15.86 -34.28
N TYR A 12 18.98 15.67 -35.00
CA TYR A 12 19.85 14.55 -34.69
C TYR A 12 20.69 14.96 -33.49
N PRO A 13 20.57 14.26 -32.32
CA PRO A 13 21.56 14.43 -31.27
C PRO A 13 22.90 13.95 -31.84
N LEU A 14 23.97 14.72 -31.55
CA LEU A 14 25.35 14.31 -31.73
C LEU A 14 25.54 13.01 -30.94
N PHE A 15 25.42 11.87 -31.57
CA PHE A 15 25.66 10.57 -30.96
C PHE A 15 27.16 10.39 -30.79
N SER A 16 27.65 10.53 -29.56
CA SER A 16 28.88 9.86 -29.17
C SER A 16 28.66 8.36 -29.37
N GLU A 17 29.48 7.76 -30.19
CA GLU A 17 29.45 6.39 -30.73
C GLU A 17 28.92 5.31 -29.78
N VAL A 18 27.60 5.07 -29.75
CA VAL A 18 27.07 3.78 -29.33
C VAL A 18 27.42 2.81 -30.47
N LEU A 19 28.26 1.82 -30.16
CA LEU A 19 28.64 0.80 -31.13
C LEU A 19 27.44 -0.10 -31.35
N PHE A 20 26.87 -0.05 -32.55
CA PHE A 20 25.92 -1.05 -32.99
C PHE A 20 26.55 -1.91 -34.06
N LEU A 21 26.71 -3.19 -33.75
CA LEU A 21 27.07 -4.21 -34.73
C LEU A 21 25.77 -4.79 -35.27
N ASN A 22 25.61 -4.71 -36.58
CA ASN A 22 24.41 -5.20 -37.25
C ASN A 22 24.74 -6.31 -38.24
N LEU A 23 23.86 -7.30 -38.34
CA LEU A 23 23.93 -8.29 -39.41
C LEU A 23 23.52 -7.63 -40.74
N LYS A 24 24.44 -7.62 -41.71
CA LYS A 24 24.17 -7.15 -43.07
C LYS A 24 24.01 -8.33 -44.00
N GLN A 25 22.99 -8.24 -44.85
CA GLN A 25 22.75 -9.13 -45.96
C GLN A 25 23.06 -8.39 -47.25
N SER A 26 24.00 -8.91 -48.03
CA SER A 26 24.39 -8.30 -49.30
C SER A 26 24.28 -9.29 -50.43
N ARG A 27 23.50 -8.94 -51.50
CA ARG A 27 23.40 -9.75 -52.70
C ARG A 27 24.64 -9.53 -53.56
N ARG A 28 25.38 -10.61 -53.85
CA ARG A 28 26.58 -10.58 -54.65
C ARG A 28 26.24 -10.70 -56.13
N LYS A 29 27.21 -10.40 -57.01
CA LYS A 29 27.04 -10.47 -58.48
C LYS A 29 26.63 -11.87 -58.98
N ASN A 30 26.94 -12.92 -58.23
CA ASN A 30 26.53 -14.30 -58.51
C ASN A 30 25.09 -14.61 -58.06
N GLY A 31 24.32 -13.63 -57.62
CA GLY A 31 22.93 -13.77 -57.15
C GLY A 31 22.77 -14.30 -55.72
N ARG A 32 23.85 -14.82 -55.10
CA ARG A 32 23.81 -15.38 -53.75
C ARG A 32 23.85 -14.28 -52.68
N ILE A 33 23.22 -14.53 -51.52
CA ILE A 33 23.20 -13.63 -50.35
C ILE A 33 24.43 -13.93 -49.49
N TYR A 34 25.21 -12.89 -49.18
CA TYR A 34 26.37 -12.97 -48.30
C TYR A 34 26.09 -12.25 -46.99
N LEU A 35 26.38 -12.90 -45.87
CA LEU A 35 26.19 -12.37 -44.51
C LEU A 35 27.51 -11.81 -43.97
N SER A 36 27.41 -10.64 -43.31
CA SER A 36 28.52 -10.03 -42.59
C SER A 36 28.00 -9.27 -41.35
N ILE A 37 28.81 -9.20 -40.30
CA ILE A 37 28.56 -8.31 -39.16
C ILE A 37 29.34 -7.01 -39.43
N GLU A 38 28.63 -5.90 -39.48
CA GLU A 38 29.19 -4.59 -39.80
C GLU A 38 29.00 -3.60 -38.64
N LYS A 39 29.99 -2.72 -38.45
CA LYS A 39 29.95 -1.57 -37.56
C LYS A 39 29.57 -0.33 -38.36
N ALA A 40 28.45 0.29 -37.99
CA ALA A 40 28.12 1.61 -38.52
C ALA A 40 28.90 2.69 -37.76
N TYR A 41 29.45 3.66 -38.49
CA TYR A 41 30.13 4.83 -37.90
C TYR A 41 29.94 6.05 -38.83
N ARG A 42 30.27 7.23 -38.33
CA ARG A 42 30.34 8.43 -39.15
C ARG A 42 31.82 8.76 -39.42
N ASP A 43 32.14 9.14 -40.67
CA ASP A 43 33.47 9.62 -41.02
C ASP A 43 33.71 11.05 -40.50
N ALA A 44 34.90 11.59 -40.72
CA ALA A 44 35.29 12.94 -40.30
C ALA A 44 34.38 14.06 -40.84
N ASP A 45 33.68 13.81 -41.93
CA ASP A 45 32.70 14.74 -42.56
C ASP A 45 31.27 14.51 -42.05
N GLY A 46 31.07 13.65 -41.05
CA GLY A 46 29.75 13.30 -40.48
C GLY A 46 28.92 12.37 -41.37
N LYS A 47 29.46 11.82 -42.46
CA LYS A 47 28.75 10.92 -43.39
C LYS A 47 28.65 9.50 -42.79
N PRO A 48 27.50 8.81 -42.89
CA PRO A 48 27.36 7.45 -42.44
C PRO A 48 28.21 6.47 -43.25
N ARG A 49 28.99 5.65 -42.54
CA ARG A 49 29.86 4.59 -43.10
C ARG A 49 29.63 3.29 -42.36
N ALA A 50 30.01 2.18 -42.98
CA ALA A 50 30.01 0.87 -42.37
C ALA A 50 31.35 0.16 -42.59
N LYS A 51 31.85 -0.49 -41.56
CA LYS A 51 33.07 -1.31 -41.60
C LYS A 51 32.69 -2.75 -41.26
N THR A 52 33.07 -3.70 -42.13
CA THR A 52 32.88 -5.12 -41.84
C THR A 52 33.81 -5.55 -40.69
N ILE A 53 33.22 -6.07 -39.61
CA ILE A 53 33.92 -6.59 -38.42
C ILE A 53 34.14 -8.10 -38.57
N LYS A 54 33.13 -8.83 -39.10
CA LYS A 54 33.21 -10.27 -39.30
C LYS A 54 32.48 -10.67 -40.58
N SER A 55 33.19 -11.39 -41.45
CA SER A 55 32.61 -12.04 -42.62
C SER A 55 32.09 -13.41 -42.21
N LEU A 56 30.85 -13.75 -42.55
CA LEU A 56 30.17 -14.96 -42.09
C LEU A 56 30.09 -16.01 -43.22
N GLY A 57 29.90 -15.60 -44.47
CA GLY A 57 29.77 -16.50 -45.60
C GLY A 57 28.47 -16.36 -46.37
N TYR A 58 28.22 -17.26 -47.30
CA TYR A 58 26.98 -17.30 -48.07
C TYR A 58 25.85 -17.94 -47.27
N LEU A 59 24.65 -17.37 -47.38
CA LEU A 59 23.48 -17.82 -46.63
C LEU A 59 23.14 -19.28 -46.89
N ASP A 60 23.16 -19.71 -48.17
CA ASP A 60 22.90 -21.07 -48.60
C ASP A 60 23.92 -22.12 -48.09
N GLU A 61 25.12 -21.70 -47.74
CA GLU A 61 26.12 -22.55 -47.07
C GLU A 61 25.87 -22.61 -45.56
N LEU A 62 25.45 -21.49 -44.97
CA LEU A 62 25.18 -21.38 -43.55
C LEU A 62 23.86 -22.09 -43.14
N GLU A 63 22.87 -22.14 -44.03
CA GLU A 63 21.63 -22.92 -43.86
C GLU A 63 21.85 -24.44 -43.73
N LYS A 64 23.03 -24.92 -44.16
CA LYS A 64 23.42 -26.33 -43.94
C LYS A 64 23.94 -26.62 -42.52
N ILE A 65 24.26 -25.57 -41.76
CA ILE A 65 24.91 -25.65 -40.44
C ILE A 65 23.98 -25.15 -39.34
N TYR A 66 23.12 -24.19 -39.63
CA TYR A 66 22.22 -23.54 -38.67
C TYR A 66 20.79 -23.59 -39.20
N ASP A 67 19.83 -23.91 -38.37
CA ASP A 67 18.39 -23.94 -38.70
C ASP A 67 17.87 -22.57 -39.17
N ASP A 68 18.32 -21.51 -38.50
CA ASP A 68 18.08 -20.10 -38.91
C ASP A 68 19.36 -19.27 -38.73
N PRO A 69 20.21 -19.21 -39.77
CA PRO A 69 21.45 -18.43 -39.74
C PRO A 69 21.23 -16.95 -39.49
N ILE A 70 20.10 -16.38 -39.96
CA ILE A 70 19.81 -14.96 -39.80
C ILE A 70 19.52 -14.63 -38.36
N ALA A 71 18.66 -15.39 -37.71
CA ALA A 71 18.35 -15.22 -36.28
C ALA A 71 19.59 -15.47 -35.41
N HIS A 72 20.34 -16.55 -35.70
CA HIS A 72 21.58 -16.90 -35.00
C HIS A 72 22.61 -15.75 -35.04
N PHE A 73 22.93 -15.24 -36.20
CA PHE A 73 23.96 -14.20 -36.35
C PHE A 73 23.47 -12.80 -35.95
N LYS A 74 22.17 -12.51 -35.94
CA LYS A 74 21.63 -11.33 -35.27
C LYS A 74 21.90 -11.36 -33.79
N GLU A 75 21.69 -12.51 -33.12
CA GLU A 75 21.97 -12.69 -31.70
C GLU A 75 23.47 -12.60 -31.39
N VAL A 76 24.33 -13.19 -32.26
CA VAL A 76 25.79 -13.02 -32.17
C VAL A 76 26.20 -11.56 -32.27
N ALA A 77 25.66 -10.81 -33.25
CA ALA A 77 25.94 -9.37 -33.39
C ALA A 77 25.50 -8.58 -32.16
N ARG A 78 24.35 -8.93 -31.57
CA ARG A 78 23.86 -8.35 -30.30
C ARG A 78 24.84 -8.58 -29.16
N LYS A 79 25.27 -9.84 -28.93
CA LYS A 79 26.24 -10.21 -27.89
C LYS A 79 27.58 -9.50 -28.06
N MET A 80 28.10 -9.48 -29.31
CA MET A 80 29.35 -8.76 -29.62
C MET A 80 29.20 -7.24 -29.33
N THR A 81 28.05 -6.65 -29.62
CA THR A 81 27.76 -5.25 -29.30
C THR A 81 27.79 -5.01 -27.77
N GLU A 82 27.19 -5.91 -27.01
CA GLU A 82 27.15 -5.84 -25.53
C GLU A 82 28.57 -5.98 -24.93
N GLU A 83 29.37 -6.92 -25.41
CA GLU A 83 30.75 -7.14 -24.98
C GLU A 83 31.68 -5.96 -25.29
N GLU A 84 31.57 -5.36 -26.48
CA GLU A 84 32.34 -4.17 -26.82
C GLU A 84 31.92 -2.94 -26.03
N ASN A 85 30.61 -2.75 -25.80
CA ASN A 85 30.10 -1.65 -25.00
C ASN A 85 30.48 -1.81 -23.52
N ALA A 86 30.55 -3.04 -22.99
CA ALA A 86 30.99 -3.34 -21.64
C ALA A 86 32.47 -2.98 -21.39
N LYS A 87 33.31 -2.95 -22.44
CA LYS A 87 34.74 -2.62 -22.34
C LYS A 87 35.05 -1.13 -22.53
N LYS A 88 34.05 -0.27 -22.77
CA LYS A 88 34.32 1.16 -23.08
C LYS A 88 34.71 1.96 -21.85
N LYS A 89 35.97 2.40 -21.81
CA LYS A 89 36.39 3.55 -21.00
C LYS A 89 35.97 4.83 -21.73
N ILE A 90 35.23 5.71 -21.05
CA ILE A 90 34.92 7.06 -21.53
C ILE A 90 35.89 8.01 -20.86
N THR A 91 36.55 8.88 -21.66
CA THR A 91 37.32 9.99 -21.13
C THR A 91 36.42 11.21 -21.09
N LEU A 92 36.21 11.79 -19.90
CA LEU A 92 35.44 13.01 -19.71
C LEU A 92 36.40 14.17 -19.54
N SER A 93 36.17 15.27 -20.25
CA SER A 93 36.85 16.55 -20.01
C SER A 93 35.95 17.38 -19.10
N ILE A 94 36.45 17.72 -17.91
CA ILE A 94 35.67 18.45 -16.90
C ILE A 94 36.29 19.87 -16.79
N ASN A 95 35.43 20.87 -16.96
CA ASN A 95 35.83 22.27 -16.70
C ASN A 95 35.65 22.57 -15.21
N MET A 96 36.77 22.74 -14.50
CA MET A 96 36.77 23.03 -13.05
C MET A 96 36.30 24.46 -12.72
N GLU A 97 36.20 25.35 -13.70
CA GLU A 97 35.71 26.72 -13.54
C GLU A 97 34.22 26.88 -13.82
N GLU A 98 33.55 25.80 -14.24
CA GLU A 98 32.12 25.83 -14.51
C GLU A 98 31.33 26.07 -13.21
N LYS A 99 30.44 27.07 -13.25
CA LYS A 99 29.58 27.42 -12.11
C LYS A 99 28.16 26.95 -12.35
N LEU A 100 27.53 26.46 -11.31
CA LEU A 100 26.09 26.16 -11.35
C LEU A 100 25.29 27.46 -11.48
N PRO A 101 24.36 27.56 -12.44
CA PRO A 101 23.43 28.67 -12.47
C PRO A 101 22.55 28.70 -11.20
N VAL A 102 22.04 29.89 -10.86
CA VAL A 102 21.07 30.04 -9.74
C VAL A 102 19.80 29.26 -10.07
N ASP A 103 19.18 28.64 -9.06
CA ASP A 103 17.97 27.81 -9.18
C ASP A 103 18.12 26.53 -10.02
N THR A 104 19.34 26.02 -10.16
CA THR A 104 19.61 24.76 -10.84
C THR A 104 19.42 23.57 -9.89
N ASP A 105 18.52 22.65 -10.22
CA ASP A 105 18.42 21.31 -9.64
C ASP A 105 18.62 20.25 -10.73
N ASN A 106 19.84 19.73 -10.82
CA ASN A 106 20.22 18.70 -11.80
C ASN A 106 19.99 17.27 -11.28
N ARG A 107 19.47 17.13 -10.07
CA ARG A 107 19.32 15.83 -9.44
C ARG A 107 18.01 15.16 -9.89
N LYS A 108 18.13 13.97 -10.49
CA LYS A 108 16.98 13.15 -10.91
C LYS A 108 16.91 11.88 -10.09
N ASN A 109 15.69 11.53 -9.69
CA ASN A 109 15.45 10.24 -9.06
C ASN A 109 15.33 9.15 -10.13
N PHE A 110 15.93 8.00 -9.90
CA PHE A 110 15.81 6.82 -10.76
C PHE A 110 15.12 5.64 -10.05
N GLY A 111 15.06 5.67 -8.71
CA GLY A 111 14.39 4.64 -7.92
C GLY A 111 12.90 4.49 -8.24
N TYR A 112 12.27 5.52 -8.81
CA TYR A 112 10.89 5.44 -9.26
C TYR A 112 10.65 4.36 -10.34
N ALA A 113 11.71 3.84 -10.99
CA ALA A 113 11.61 2.72 -11.92
C ALA A 113 10.97 1.48 -11.28
N ALA A 114 11.22 1.25 -9.97
CA ALA A 114 10.57 0.18 -9.22
C ALA A 114 9.05 0.37 -9.12
N ILE A 115 8.60 1.61 -8.91
CA ILE A 115 7.18 1.97 -8.85
C ILE A 115 6.54 1.82 -10.23
N LEU A 116 7.22 2.29 -11.29
CA LEU A 116 6.78 2.13 -12.68
C LEU A 116 6.60 0.67 -13.06
N LYS A 117 7.52 -0.20 -12.65
CA LYS A 117 7.43 -1.64 -12.95
C LYS A 117 6.12 -2.22 -12.45
N ILE A 118 5.78 -2.00 -11.19
CA ILE A 118 4.52 -2.49 -10.61
C ILE A 118 3.31 -1.78 -11.24
N TYR A 119 3.40 -0.47 -11.51
CA TYR A 119 2.33 0.30 -12.13
C TYR A 119 1.92 -0.28 -13.51
N HIS A 120 2.91 -0.61 -14.34
CA HIS A 120 2.67 -1.20 -15.67
C HIS A 120 2.35 -2.70 -15.59
N GLU A 121 2.99 -3.45 -14.71
CA GLU A 121 2.70 -4.88 -14.48
C GLU A 121 1.23 -5.11 -14.07
N LEU A 122 0.65 -4.18 -13.30
CA LEU A 122 -0.77 -4.17 -12.95
C LEU A 122 -1.68 -3.57 -14.05
N GLY A 123 -1.14 -3.17 -15.19
CA GLY A 123 -1.91 -2.59 -16.29
C GLY A 123 -2.62 -1.28 -15.95
N LEU A 124 -2.14 -0.51 -14.96
CA LEU A 124 -2.79 0.74 -14.53
C LEU A 124 -2.84 1.75 -15.66
N ASP A 125 -1.77 1.83 -16.44
CA ASP A 125 -1.71 2.69 -17.62
C ASP A 125 -2.77 2.32 -18.68
N VAL A 126 -3.02 1.03 -18.87
CA VAL A 126 -4.05 0.53 -19.80
C VAL A 126 -5.44 0.96 -19.32
N PHE A 127 -5.73 0.80 -18.02
CA PHE A 127 -7.00 1.21 -17.44
C PHE A 127 -7.26 2.71 -17.62
N PHE A 128 -6.34 3.57 -17.19
CA PHE A 128 -6.54 5.02 -17.25
C PHE A 128 -6.58 5.54 -18.70
N LYS A 129 -5.79 5.00 -19.61
CA LYS A 129 -5.86 5.31 -21.04
C LYS A 129 -7.22 4.93 -21.64
N ASN A 130 -7.74 3.75 -21.30
CA ASN A 130 -9.04 3.29 -21.79
C ASN A 130 -10.19 4.16 -21.27
N LYS A 131 -10.18 4.54 -19.98
CA LYS A 131 -11.21 5.40 -19.38
C LYS A 131 -11.20 6.82 -19.93
N SER A 132 -10.08 7.30 -20.45
CA SER A 132 -9.98 8.64 -21.03
C SER A 132 -10.36 8.70 -22.51
N ARG A 133 -10.50 7.56 -23.22
CA ARG A 133 -10.76 7.52 -24.67
C ARG A 133 -12.06 8.19 -25.10
N HIS A 134 -13.08 8.17 -24.22
CA HIS A 134 -14.40 8.72 -24.50
C HIS A 134 -14.64 10.07 -23.83
N GLU A 135 -13.60 10.65 -23.23
CA GLU A 135 -13.61 11.94 -22.58
C GLU A 135 -12.84 12.95 -23.42
N ASN A 136 -13.28 14.18 -23.48
CA ASN A 136 -12.64 15.27 -24.22
C ASN A 136 -11.46 15.87 -23.45
N PHE A 137 -10.46 15.05 -23.08
CA PHE A 137 -9.25 15.54 -22.45
C PHE A 137 -8.18 15.87 -23.49
N GLU A 138 -7.65 17.08 -23.44
CA GLU A 138 -6.50 17.52 -24.25
C GLU A 138 -5.15 17.06 -23.64
N TYR A 139 -5.18 16.44 -22.48
CA TYR A 139 -4.02 16.00 -21.70
C TYR A 139 -4.11 14.52 -21.32
N ASN A 140 -2.97 13.94 -20.98
CA ASN A 140 -2.88 12.52 -20.63
C ASN A 140 -3.17 12.28 -19.14
N THR A 141 -4.38 11.83 -18.81
CA THR A 141 -4.80 11.53 -17.42
C THR A 141 -3.97 10.42 -16.78
N ASN A 142 -3.50 9.41 -17.57
CA ASN A 142 -2.61 8.38 -17.06
C ASN A 142 -1.27 8.98 -16.59
N SER A 143 -0.69 9.92 -17.33
CA SER A 143 0.56 10.58 -16.91
C SER A 143 0.38 11.36 -15.61
N ILE A 144 -0.81 11.98 -15.40
CA ILE A 144 -1.14 12.66 -14.15
C ILE A 144 -1.24 11.64 -12.99
N MET A 145 -2.00 10.55 -13.16
CA MET A 145 -2.11 9.52 -12.13
C MET A 145 -0.74 8.93 -11.77
N MET A 146 0.06 8.61 -12.78
CA MET A 146 1.41 8.07 -12.60
C MET A 146 2.29 9.01 -11.79
N LEU A 147 2.32 10.31 -12.12
CA LEU A 147 3.05 11.31 -11.33
C LEU A 147 2.57 11.37 -9.89
N LEU A 148 1.24 11.39 -9.67
CA LEU A 148 0.65 11.49 -8.34
C LEU A 148 0.94 10.24 -7.47
N VAL A 149 0.99 9.05 -8.07
CA VAL A 149 1.35 7.80 -7.37
C VAL A 149 2.84 7.78 -7.03
N ILE A 150 3.71 8.13 -7.99
CA ILE A 150 5.17 8.21 -7.74
C ILE A 150 5.46 9.22 -6.63
N SER A 151 4.89 10.42 -6.75
CA SER A 151 5.11 11.47 -5.74
C SER A 151 4.54 11.10 -4.37
N ARG A 152 3.41 10.38 -4.32
CA ARG A 152 2.85 9.92 -3.04
C ARG A 152 3.78 8.96 -2.31
N LEU A 153 4.55 8.15 -3.04
CA LEU A 153 5.53 7.21 -2.47
C LEU A 153 6.87 7.89 -2.13
N LEU A 154 7.39 8.73 -3.04
CA LEU A 154 8.77 9.23 -2.92
C LEU A 154 8.87 10.65 -2.33
N SER A 155 7.87 11.49 -2.51
CA SER A 155 7.83 12.87 -2.00
C SER A 155 6.40 13.26 -1.65
N PRO A 156 5.83 12.65 -0.60
CA PRO A 156 4.44 12.91 -0.22
C PRO A 156 4.19 14.39 0.04
N GLY A 157 2.98 14.86 -0.31
CA GLY A 157 2.60 16.25 -0.18
C GLY A 157 1.34 16.61 -0.95
N SER A 158 1.18 17.91 -1.25
CA SER A 158 0.06 18.44 -2.02
C SER A 158 0.16 18.08 -3.50
N LYS A 159 -0.94 18.16 -4.24
CA LYS A 159 -0.95 17.97 -5.70
C LYS A 159 -0.11 19.02 -6.42
N LYS A 160 -0.06 20.24 -5.86
CA LYS A 160 0.79 21.32 -6.34
C LYS A 160 2.26 20.97 -6.20
N LYS A 161 2.71 20.48 -5.03
CA LYS A 161 4.08 20.03 -4.80
C LYS A 161 4.47 18.92 -5.79
N ALA A 162 3.61 17.90 -5.97
CA ALA A 162 3.86 16.84 -6.94
C ALA A 162 4.05 17.36 -8.37
N PHE A 163 3.26 18.37 -8.77
CA PHE A 163 3.40 19.02 -10.08
C PHE A 163 4.69 19.83 -10.21
N GLU A 164 5.07 20.58 -9.18
CA GLU A 164 6.30 21.39 -9.17
C GLU A 164 7.56 20.51 -9.22
N GLU A 165 7.53 19.35 -8.58
CA GLU A 165 8.66 18.40 -8.54
C GLU A 165 8.69 17.41 -9.73
N LYS A 166 7.81 17.53 -10.73
CA LYS A 166 7.71 16.56 -11.84
C LYS A 166 9.01 16.38 -12.63
N GLU A 167 9.83 17.41 -12.71
CA GLU A 167 11.11 17.39 -13.41
C GLU A 167 12.18 16.54 -12.70
N ARG A 168 11.94 16.09 -11.47
CA ARG A 168 12.83 15.13 -10.75
C ARG A 168 12.89 13.75 -11.41
N TYR A 169 11.98 13.46 -12.35
CA TYR A 169 11.88 12.17 -13.03
C TYR A 169 12.33 12.28 -14.48
N PHE A 170 12.66 11.15 -15.12
CA PHE A 170 13.02 11.10 -16.55
C PHE A 170 11.80 11.06 -17.49
N GLU A 171 10.59 11.01 -16.92
CA GLU A 171 9.33 11.04 -17.68
C GLU A 171 9.02 12.46 -18.16
N ARG A 172 8.33 12.55 -19.32
CA ARG A 172 7.82 13.81 -19.84
C ARG A 172 6.37 14.01 -19.40
N PHE A 173 6.13 14.96 -18.52
CA PHE A 173 4.82 15.28 -17.96
C PHE A 173 4.27 16.57 -18.61
N ASN A 174 3.63 16.40 -19.79
CA ASN A 174 3.07 17.51 -20.56
C ASN A 174 1.62 17.79 -20.17
N PHE A 175 1.41 18.46 -19.06
CA PHE A 175 0.11 18.93 -18.56
C PHE A 175 0.31 20.09 -17.59
N SER A 176 -0.73 20.89 -17.40
CA SER A 176 -0.75 22.02 -16.46
C SER A 176 -1.20 21.59 -15.05
N LEU A 177 -0.99 22.46 -14.07
CA LEU A 177 -1.52 22.26 -12.72
C LEU A 177 -3.07 22.23 -12.71
N ALA A 178 -3.72 23.02 -13.58
CA ALA A 178 -5.16 22.99 -13.73
C ALA A 178 -5.66 21.62 -14.22
N ASP A 179 -4.93 20.96 -15.12
CA ASP A 179 -5.26 19.63 -15.61
C ASP A 179 -5.17 18.57 -14.51
N VAL A 180 -4.20 18.72 -13.59
CA VAL A 180 -4.09 17.86 -12.41
C VAL A 180 -5.39 17.93 -11.59
N TYR A 181 -5.87 19.12 -11.25
CA TYR A 181 -7.09 19.28 -10.45
C TYR A 181 -8.36 18.83 -11.20
N ARG A 182 -8.48 19.10 -12.52
CA ARG A 182 -9.60 18.59 -13.34
C ARG A 182 -9.64 17.07 -13.37
N SER A 183 -8.47 16.43 -13.43
CA SER A 183 -8.35 14.96 -13.42
C SER A 183 -8.85 14.33 -12.11
N LEU A 184 -8.81 15.03 -10.98
CA LEU A 184 -9.27 14.48 -9.71
C LEU A 184 -10.76 14.12 -9.75
N SER A 185 -11.62 14.99 -10.33
CA SER A 185 -13.04 14.67 -10.47
C SER A 185 -13.29 13.45 -11.38
N HIS A 186 -12.51 13.30 -12.45
CA HIS A 186 -12.56 12.11 -13.30
C HIS A 186 -12.13 10.85 -12.51
N PHE A 187 -11.03 10.90 -11.78
CA PHE A 187 -10.55 9.79 -10.97
C PHE A 187 -11.55 9.37 -9.89
N SER A 188 -12.25 10.32 -9.27
CA SER A 188 -13.33 10.06 -8.32
C SER A 188 -14.45 9.22 -8.95
N LYS A 189 -14.90 9.59 -10.16
CA LYS A 189 -15.98 8.90 -10.87
C LYS A 189 -15.66 7.44 -11.17
N ILE A 190 -14.42 7.14 -11.54
CA ILE A 190 -13.99 5.79 -11.93
C ILE A 190 -13.42 4.97 -10.77
N ALA A 191 -13.36 5.52 -9.55
CA ALA A 191 -12.65 4.90 -8.41
C ALA A 191 -13.13 3.48 -8.07
N LYS A 192 -14.45 3.25 -8.04
CA LYS A 192 -15.00 1.91 -7.73
C LYS A 192 -14.70 0.89 -8.82
N GLU A 193 -14.83 1.28 -10.07
CA GLU A 193 -14.50 0.43 -11.20
C GLU A 193 -12.99 0.11 -11.24
N PHE A 194 -12.18 1.11 -10.93
CA PHE A 194 -10.74 0.93 -10.82
C PHE A 194 -10.35 -0.09 -9.73
N GLN A 195 -10.97 -0.02 -8.55
CA GLN A 195 -10.69 -0.98 -7.48
C GLN A 195 -11.00 -2.43 -7.91
N ARG A 196 -12.11 -2.65 -8.64
CA ARG A 196 -12.45 -3.96 -9.20
C ARG A 196 -11.42 -4.43 -10.24
N TYR A 197 -11.03 -3.54 -11.15
CA TYR A 197 -9.99 -3.81 -12.14
C TYR A 197 -8.66 -4.18 -11.48
N LEU A 198 -8.23 -3.38 -10.51
CA LEU A 198 -6.98 -3.62 -9.77
C LEU A 198 -7.00 -4.98 -9.05
N ASN A 199 -8.14 -5.34 -8.45
CA ASN A 199 -8.30 -6.65 -7.84
C ASN A 199 -8.11 -7.79 -8.85
N ALA A 200 -8.73 -7.69 -10.02
CA ALA A 200 -8.59 -8.69 -11.08
C ALA A 200 -7.13 -8.82 -11.54
N GLN A 201 -6.42 -7.70 -11.71
CA GLN A 201 -5.00 -7.71 -12.07
C GLN A 201 -4.11 -8.35 -10.99
N ILE A 202 -4.36 -8.05 -9.72
CA ILE A 202 -3.60 -8.67 -8.62
C ILE A 202 -3.90 -10.18 -8.55
N MET A 203 -5.16 -10.60 -8.74
CA MET A 203 -5.52 -12.01 -8.78
C MET A 203 -4.79 -12.74 -9.91
N GLU A 204 -4.79 -12.15 -11.12
CA GLU A 204 -4.14 -12.72 -12.31
C GLU A 204 -2.63 -12.81 -12.17
N LYS A 205 -1.96 -11.74 -11.71
CA LYS A 205 -0.49 -11.63 -11.74
C LYS A 205 0.21 -12.26 -10.54
N TYR A 206 -0.42 -12.18 -9.36
CA TYR A 206 0.23 -12.56 -8.10
C TYR A 206 -0.49 -13.69 -7.35
N GLY A 207 -1.70 -14.06 -7.79
CA GLY A 207 -2.62 -14.83 -6.98
C GLY A 207 -3.04 -14.04 -5.74
N ARG A 208 -4.30 -14.13 -5.33
CA ARG A 208 -4.79 -13.42 -4.15
C ARG A 208 -5.43 -14.39 -3.18
N ASN A 209 -4.97 -14.40 -1.95
CA ASN A 209 -5.57 -15.24 -0.91
C ASN A 209 -6.73 -14.48 -0.23
N THR A 210 -7.92 -14.61 -0.79
CA THR A 210 -9.15 -13.98 -0.29
C THR A 210 -9.93 -14.85 0.68
N LYS A 211 -9.43 -16.04 1.05
CA LYS A 211 -10.08 -16.93 2.03
C LYS A 211 -10.25 -16.21 3.39
N THR A 212 -9.25 -15.44 3.78
CA THR A 212 -9.27 -14.59 4.98
C THR A 212 -9.20 -13.13 4.58
N ILE A 213 -10.11 -12.31 5.07
CA ILE A 213 -10.15 -10.87 4.84
C ILE A 213 -10.04 -10.14 6.17
N TYR A 214 -9.01 -9.33 6.31
CA TYR A 214 -8.85 -8.42 7.43
C TYR A 214 -9.63 -7.14 7.15
N TYR A 215 -10.41 -6.70 8.13
CA TYR A 215 -11.20 -5.48 8.04
C TYR A 215 -11.00 -4.61 9.27
N ASP A 216 -10.73 -3.33 9.05
CA ASP A 216 -10.71 -2.33 10.12
C ASP A 216 -11.05 -0.95 9.56
N VAL A 217 -11.32 -0.01 10.47
CA VAL A 217 -11.69 1.37 10.18
C VAL A 217 -10.64 2.31 10.75
N THR A 218 -10.28 3.32 9.98
CA THR A 218 -9.44 4.42 10.48
C THR A 218 -10.01 5.77 10.05
N ASN A 219 -9.50 6.85 10.63
CA ASN A 219 -9.91 8.19 10.26
C ASN A 219 -8.74 9.07 9.83
N PHE A 220 -9.08 10.07 9.02
CA PHE A 220 -8.15 11.08 8.52
C PHE A 220 -8.72 12.46 8.82
N TYR A 221 -7.93 13.32 9.43
CA TYR A 221 -8.34 14.65 9.80
C TYR A 221 -8.04 15.67 8.70
N PHE A 222 -8.78 16.77 8.76
CA PHE A 222 -8.60 17.95 7.91
C PHE A 222 -8.25 19.15 8.79
N GLU A 223 -7.28 19.95 8.40
CA GLU A 223 -6.89 21.15 9.11
C GLU A 223 -7.86 22.30 8.76
N ILE A 224 -9.10 22.15 9.17
CA ILE A 224 -10.20 23.10 9.03
C ILE A 224 -10.94 23.22 10.36
N ASP A 225 -11.55 24.36 10.61
CA ASP A 225 -12.29 24.65 11.85
C ASP A 225 -13.75 24.22 11.77
N GLU A 226 -14.35 24.23 10.58
CA GLU A 226 -15.74 23.87 10.35
C GLU A 226 -15.84 22.60 9.47
N GLY A 227 -16.80 21.74 9.81
CA GLY A 227 -17.13 20.57 9.03
C GLY A 227 -18.15 20.87 7.93
N ASP A 228 -18.33 19.91 7.03
CA ASP A 228 -19.39 19.88 6.03
C ASP A 228 -20.19 18.57 6.12
N GLU A 229 -20.96 18.23 5.08
CA GLU A 229 -21.76 16.99 5.06
C GLU A 229 -20.89 15.72 5.10
N PHE A 230 -19.66 15.78 4.62
CA PHE A 230 -18.75 14.66 4.53
C PHE A 230 -17.63 14.71 5.58
N ARG A 231 -16.98 15.88 5.73
CA ARG A 231 -15.96 16.11 6.75
C ARG A 231 -16.66 16.52 8.05
N LYS A 232 -16.92 15.57 8.93
CA LYS A 232 -17.66 15.81 10.18
C LYS A 232 -16.79 15.62 11.40
N PHE A 233 -17.16 16.30 12.48
CA PHE A 233 -16.61 15.99 13.79
C PHE A 233 -17.07 14.60 14.20
N GLY A 234 -16.15 13.79 14.71
CA GLY A 234 -16.38 12.43 15.12
C GLY A 234 -15.34 11.96 16.12
N LEU A 235 -15.38 10.67 16.45
CA LEU A 235 -14.44 10.05 17.38
C LEU A 235 -13.06 9.94 16.70
N SER A 236 -12.20 10.92 16.96
CA SER A 236 -10.84 10.91 16.43
C SER A 236 -10.00 9.87 17.17
N LYS A 237 -9.46 8.89 16.44
CA LYS A 237 -8.49 7.90 17.00
C LYS A 237 -7.18 8.56 17.44
N GLU A 238 -7.00 9.86 17.21
CA GLU A 238 -5.80 10.64 17.51
C GLU A 238 -6.06 11.76 18.51
N ASN A 239 -7.25 11.78 19.12
CA ASN A 239 -7.68 12.82 20.08
C ASN A 239 -7.61 14.26 19.52
N ARG A 240 -7.77 14.43 18.18
CA ARG A 240 -7.84 15.73 17.53
C ARG A 240 -9.27 16.23 17.45
N ARG A 241 -9.43 17.56 17.50
CA ARG A 241 -10.74 18.23 17.40
C ARG A 241 -11.13 18.62 15.97
N ASN A 242 -10.31 18.29 15.00
CA ASN A 242 -10.56 18.64 13.61
C ASN A 242 -11.67 17.74 13.01
N PRO A 243 -12.41 18.22 12.00
CA PRO A 243 -13.28 17.37 11.19
C PRO A 243 -12.49 16.22 10.56
N ILE A 244 -13.11 15.06 10.49
CA ILE A 244 -12.53 13.83 9.98
C ILE A 244 -13.38 13.22 8.87
N VAL A 245 -12.76 12.31 8.11
CA VAL A 245 -13.43 11.34 7.24
C VAL A 245 -13.00 9.96 7.70
N GLN A 246 -13.91 9.01 7.71
CA GLN A 246 -13.63 7.62 8.06
C GLN A 246 -13.35 6.79 6.81
N MET A 247 -12.40 5.86 6.91
CA MET A 247 -12.10 4.87 5.87
C MET A 247 -12.27 3.48 6.44
N GLY A 248 -13.20 2.71 5.87
CA GLY A 248 -13.24 1.26 6.05
C GLY A 248 -12.36 0.60 5.00
N LEU A 249 -11.42 -0.24 5.42
CA LEU A 249 -10.45 -0.92 4.55
C LEU A 249 -10.57 -2.43 4.70
N ALA A 250 -10.65 -3.14 3.59
CA ALA A 250 -10.54 -4.59 3.51
C ALA A 250 -9.21 -4.98 2.86
N MET A 251 -8.54 -5.99 3.40
CA MET A 251 -7.26 -6.51 2.91
C MET A 251 -7.32 -8.03 2.82
N ASP A 252 -6.54 -8.62 1.92
CA ASP A 252 -6.39 -10.07 1.83
C ASP A 252 -5.45 -10.64 2.91
N ALA A 253 -5.32 -11.96 2.91
CA ALA A 253 -4.46 -12.67 3.89
C ALA A 253 -2.99 -12.28 3.81
N ASP A 254 -2.50 -11.81 2.66
CA ASP A 254 -1.13 -11.37 2.45
C ASP A 254 -0.90 -9.90 2.87
N GLY A 255 -1.95 -9.19 3.25
CA GLY A 255 -1.88 -7.79 3.63
C GLY A 255 -1.90 -6.83 2.44
N ILE A 256 -2.35 -7.29 1.27
CA ILE A 256 -2.54 -6.43 0.10
C ILE A 256 -3.95 -5.82 0.14
N PRO A 257 -4.09 -4.50 -0.04
CA PRO A 257 -5.38 -3.84 -0.06
C PRO A 257 -6.34 -4.45 -1.10
N LEU A 258 -7.59 -4.69 -0.69
CA LEU A 258 -8.62 -5.29 -1.52
C LEU A 258 -9.66 -4.24 -1.94
N HIS A 259 -10.24 -3.58 -0.95
CA HIS A 259 -11.28 -2.58 -1.16
C HIS A 259 -11.32 -1.57 -0.02
N TYR A 260 -11.68 -0.33 -0.32
CA TYR A 260 -11.99 0.69 0.67
C TYR A 260 -13.23 1.48 0.28
N ASP A 261 -13.94 1.98 1.29
CA ASP A 261 -14.95 3.03 1.14
C ASP A 261 -14.69 4.14 2.16
N LEU A 262 -15.12 5.35 1.80
CA LEU A 262 -15.05 6.53 2.66
C LEU A 262 -16.43 6.86 3.21
N PHE A 263 -16.47 7.30 4.46
CA PHE A 263 -17.70 7.62 5.18
C PHE A 263 -17.58 8.99 5.87
N PRO A 264 -18.71 9.67 6.11
CA PRO A 264 -18.72 10.88 6.93
C PRO A 264 -18.06 10.66 8.29
N GLY A 265 -17.38 11.67 8.81
CA GLY A 265 -16.55 11.54 10.02
C GLY A 265 -17.28 11.12 11.30
N ASN A 266 -18.59 11.28 11.36
CA ASN A 266 -19.43 10.86 12.48
C ASN A 266 -20.06 9.46 12.31
N THR A 267 -19.72 8.72 11.25
CA THR A 267 -20.17 7.35 11.05
C THR A 267 -19.54 6.43 12.11
N VAL A 268 -20.33 5.55 12.70
CA VAL A 268 -19.83 4.58 13.68
C VAL A 268 -19.19 3.39 12.98
N ASP A 269 -18.05 2.89 13.47
CA ASP A 269 -17.25 1.84 12.82
C ASP A 269 -18.08 0.62 12.40
N LYS A 270 -19.02 0.15 13.23
CA LYS A 270 -19.91 -0.99 12.93
C LYS A 270 -20.80 -0.79 11.70
N GLU A 271 -21.10 0.47 11.33
CA GLU A 271 -21.97 0.80 10.19
C GLU A 271 -21.19 0.77 8.87
N THR A 272 -19.88 0.93 8.90
CA THR A 272 -19.01 0.91 7.71
C THR A 272 -18.79 -0.52 7.20
N PHE A 273 -18.99 -1.53 8.04
CA PHE A 273 -18.70 -2.94 7.75
C PHE A 273 -19.49 -3.50 6.56
N ARG A 274 -20.82 -3.37 6.62
CA ARG A 274 -21.68 -3.95 5.58
C ARG A 274 -21.49 -3.34 4.19
N PRO A 275 -21.36 -2.02 4.04
CA PRO A 275 -21.05 -1.42 2.74
C PRO A 275 -19.79 -2.02 2.13
N VAL A 276 -18.67 -2.04 2.88
CA VAL A 276 -17.37 -2.51 2.40
C VAL A 276 -17.38 -4.02 2.10
N ILE A 277 -17.78 -4.84 3.08
CA ILE A 277 -17.82 -6.31 2.89
C ILE A 277 -18.88 -6.71 1.86
N GLY A 278 -19.97 -5.97 1.77
CA GLY A 278 -21.00 -6.18 0.75
C GLY A 278 -20.50 -5.91 -0.66
N GLU A 279 -19.68 -4.87 -0.84
CA GLU A 279 -19.03 -4.60 -2.13
C GLU A 279 -18.07 -5.74 -2.51
N VAL A 280 -17.23 -6.17 -1.57
CA VAL A 280 -16.32 -7.31 -1.77
C VAL A 280 -17.10 -8.57 -2.19
N ARG A 281 -18.15 -8.91 -1.47
CA ARG A 281 -18.97 -10.11 -1.76
C ARG A 281 -19.69 -10.07 -3.11
N ARG A 282 -20.14 -8.91 -3.55
CA ARG A 282 -20.92 -8.78 -4.80
C ARG A 282 -20.04 -8.67 -6.04
N ASN A 283 -18.92 -7.99 -5.93
CA ASN A 283 -18.19 -7.50 -7.10
C ASN A 283 -16.78 -8.07 -7.23
N TYR A 284 -16.34 -8.90 -6.26
CA TYR A 284 -15.05 -9.57 -6.29
C TYR A 284 -15.31 -11.09 -6.24
N ASP A 285 -14.66 -11.84 -7.09
CA ASP A 285 -14.78 -13.30 -7.11
C ASP A 285 -13.94 -13.92 -5.98
N THR A 286 -14.43 -13.75 -4.75
CA THR A 286 -13.70 -14.19 -3.55
C THR A 286 -14.13 -15.57 -3.04
N GLY A 287 -15.24 -16.12 -3.53
CA GLY A 287 -15.85 -17.31 -2.95
C GLY A 287 -16.32 -17.09 -1.49
N ARG A 288 -16.23 -18.13 -0.66
CA ARG A 288 -16.47 -18.04 0.78
C ARG A 288 -15.30 -17.32 1.46
N ILE A 289 -15.60 -16.33 2.29
CA ILE A 289 -14.61 -15.54 3.02
C ILE A 289 -14.77 -15.73 4.53
N ILE A 290 -13.66 -15.60 5.26
CA ILE A 290 -13.60 -15.47 6.72
C ILE A 290 -13.17 -14.04 7.01
N VAL A 291 -14.04 -13.24 7.64
CA VAL A 291 -13.70 -11.86 7.98
C VAL A 291 -13.09 -11.79 9.37
N VAL A 292 -11.94 -11.15 9.47
CA VAL A 292 -11.21 -10.90 10.73
C VAL A 292 -11.32 -9.42 11.06
N ALA A 293 -11.83 -9.09 12.24
CA ALA A 293 -11.99 -7.71 12.68
C ALA A 293 -11.95 -7.57 14.21
N ASP A 294 -11.78 -6.34 14.67
CA ASP A 294 -11.80 -6.02 16.10
C ASP A 294 -13.24 -5.92 16.65
N MET A 295 -13.36 -5.93 17.99
CA MET A 295 -14.65 -5.95 18.69
C MET A 295 -15.55 -4.76 18.37
N GLY A 296 -15.02 -3.62 17.96
CA GLY A 296 -15.79 -2.44 17.56
C GLY A 296 -16.77 -2.69 16.39
N ILE A 297 -16.52 -3.73 15.62
CA ILE A 297 -17.32 -4.14 14.46
C ILE A 297 -18.39 -5.17 14.82
N ILE A 298 -18.25 -5.85 15.98
CA ILE A 298 -19.14 -6.94 16.38
C ILE A 298 -20.52 -6.42 16.77
N THR A 299 -21.49 -6.75 15.95
CA THR A 299 -22.90 -6.61 16.29
C THR A 299 -23.66 -7.87 15.85
N GLY A 300 -24.79 -8.17 16.50
CA GLY A 300 -25.64 -9.27 16.05
C GLY A 300 -26.04 -9.14 14.59
N ASP A 301 -26.25 -7.92 14.15
CA ASP A 301 -26.57 -7.59 12.77
C ASP A 301 -25.43 -7.90 11.79
N ASN A 302 -24.16 -7.61 12.13
CA ASN A 302 -23.01 -7.88 11.27
C ASN A 302 -22.70 -9.38 11.22
N ILE A 303 -22.82 -10.09 12.35
CA ILE A 303 -22.72 -11.56 12.40
C ILE A 303 -23.80 -12.20 11.53
N PHE A 304 -25.07 -11.78 11.70
CA PHE A 304 -26.17 -12.29 10.89
C PHE A 304 -26.00 -12.02 9.39
N TYR A 305 -25.44 -10.85 9.05
CA TYR A 305 -25.12 -10.51 7.66
C TYR A 305 -24.08 -11.46 7.04
N LEU A 306 -23.06 -11.87 7.80
CA LEU A 306 -22.06 -12.83 7.33
C LEU A 306 -22.64 -14.23 7.19
N GLN A 307 -23.43 -14.67 8.16
CA GLN A 307 -23.99 -16.01 8.23
C GLN A 307 -25.37 -16.16 7.56
N GLY A 308 -25.97 -15.07 7.10
CA GLY A 308 -27.30 -15.08 6.49
C GLY A 308 -27.35 -15.91 5.21
N LYS A 309 -28.43 -16.71 5.08
CA LYS A 309 -28.73 -17.53 3.90
C LYS A 309 -29.16 -16.64 2.73
N GLU A 310 -28.28 -16.29 1.85
CA GLU A 310 -28.65 -16.01 0.46
C GLU A 310 -28.79 -17.37 -0.26
N LYS A 311 -29.97 -17.62 -0.91
CA LYS A 311 -30.22 -18.86 -1.65
C LYS A 311 -29.02 -19.18 -2.57
N GLY A 312 -28.37 -20.32 -2.33
CA GLY A 312 -27.31 -20.86 -3.17
C GLY A 312 -25.86 -20.38 -2.89
N LYS A 313 -25.60 -19.58 -1.84
CA LYS A 313 -24.24 -19.18 -1.46
C LYS A 313 -23.84 -19.76 -0.10
N ASN A 314 -22.59 -20.20 0.01
CA ASN A 314 -22.01 -20.66 1.25
C ASN A 314 -21.93 -19.51 2.27
N PHE A 315 -22.15 -19.83 3.55
CA PHE A 315 -22.00 -18.86 4.64
C PHE A 315 -20.59 -18.35 4.71
N ASN A 316 -20.45 -17.03 4.92
CA ASN A 316 -19.16 -16.47 5.26
C ASN A 316 -18.86 -16.68 6.74
N GLY A 317 -17.58 -16.83 7.07
CA GLY A 317 -17.13 -16.96 8.43
C GLY A 317 -16.66 -15.66 9.04
N TYR A 318 -16.39 -15.71 10.33
CA TYR A 318 -15.74 -14.61 11.06
C TYR A 318 -14.78 -15.12 12.12
N VAL A 319 -13.78 -14.28 12.43
CA VAL A 319 -12.88 -14.39 13.58
C VAL A 319 -12.77 -13.01 14.18
N PHE A 320 -13.41 -12.79 15.32
CA PHE A 320 -13.51 -11.47 15.95
C PHE A 320 -12.97 -11.49 17.37
N SER A 321 -12.30 -10.42 17.82
CA SER A 321 -11.98 -10.28 19.24
C SER A 321 -13.25 -10.10 20.06
N PHE A 322 -13.25 -10.59 21.29
CA PHE A 322 -14.36 -10.50 22.20
C PHE A 322 -13.91 -9.93 23.54
N SER A 323 -14.69 -9.01 24.11
CA SER A 323 -14.31 -8.36 25.36
C SER A 323 -14.49 -9.28 26.56
N VAL A 324 -13.40 -9.66 27.20
CA VAL A 324 -13.45 -10.42 28.46
C VAL A 324 -14.14 -9.59 29.56
N ARG A 325 -13.71 -8.33 29.71
CA ARG A 325 -14.26 -7.42 30.75
C ARG A 325 -15.71 -7.03 30.51
N GLY A 326 -16.14 -6.95 29.25
CA GLY A 326 -17.51 -6.66 28.83
C GLY A 326 -18.42 -7.88 28.71
N GLY A 327 -17.89 -9.08 28.90
CA GLY A 327 -18.64 -10.34 28.83
C GLY A 327 -19.64 -10.54 29.98
N THR A 328 -20.53 -11.52 29.81
CA THR A 328 -21.46 -11.96 30.86
C THR A 328 -20.70 -12.51 32.06
N GLN A 329 -21.36 -12.59 33.20
CA GLN A 329 -20.75 -13.14 34.43
C GLN A 329 -20.31 -14.60 34.20
N GLU A 330 -21.15 -15.42 33.57
CA GLU A 330 -20.82 -16.80 33.17
C GLU A 330 -19.55 -16.89 32.34
N PHE A 331 -19.40 -15.97 31.36
CA PHE A 331 -18.22 -15.95 30.51
C PHE A 331 -16.95 -15.53 31.29
N LYS A 332 -17.08 -14.57 32.21
CA LYS A 332 -15.98 -14.17 33.11
C LYS A 332 -15.54 -15.31 34.04
N GLU A 333 -16.46 -16.05 34.58
CA GLU A 333 -16.19 -17.24 35.39
C GLU A 333 -15.49 -18.32 34.55
N TYR A 334 -15.99 -18.58 33.33
CA TYR A 334 -15.32 -19.48 32.41
C TYR A 334 -13.88 -19.05 32.10
N VAL A 335 -13.63 -17.76 31.84
CA VAL A 335 -12.28 -17.24 31.59
C VAL A 335 -11.35 -17.44 32.79
N LEU A 336 -11.82 -17.17 33.99
CA LEU A 336 -10.99 -17.21 35.22
C LEU A 336 -10.82 -18.62 35.81
N SER A 337 -11.68 -19.58 35.44
CA SER A 337 -11.50 -20.98 35.84
C SER A 337 -10.24 -21.56 35.22
N ASP A 338 -9.34 -22.15 36.00
CA ASP A 338 -8.12 -22.80 35.52
C ASP A 338 -8.38 -24.11 34.78
N GLU A 339 -9.56 -24.69 34.90
CA GLU A 339 -9.94 -25.93 34.27
C GLU A 339 -9.97 -25.80 32.74
N GLY A 340 -9.38 -26.78 32.04
CA GLY A 340 -9.38 -26.92 30.58
C GLY A 340 -8.31 -26.09 29.85
N TYR A 341 -7.48 -25.31 30.54
CA TYR A 341 -6.36 -24.63 29.89
C TYR A 341 -5.25 -25.60 29.55
N VAL A 342 -4.75 -25.47 28.32
CA VAL A 342 -3.59 -26.18 27.79
C VAL A 342 -2.51 -25.20 27.33
N ASP A 343 -1.26 -25.65 27.33
CA ASP A 343 -0.14 -24.93 26.75
C ASP A 343 -0.13 -25.01 25.21
N GLN A 344 0.89 -24.45 24.56
CA GLN A 344 1.05 -24.49 23.11
C GLN A 344 1.22 -25.92 22.54
N ASN A 345 1.58 -26.88 23.38
CA ASN A 345 1.79 -28.29 23.02
C ASN A 345 0.57 -29.17 23.35
N GLY A 346 -0.52 -28.57 23.83
CA GLY A 346 -1.72 -29.31 24.23
C GLY A 346 -1.62 -29.98 25.61
N LYS A 347 -0.59 -29.69 26.42
CA LYS A 347 -0.46 -30.21 27.80
C LYS A 347 -1.23 -29.33 28.77
N PRO A 348 -1.82 -29.89 29.85
CA PRO A 348 -2.45 -29.09 30.89
C PRO A 348 -1.53 -27.97 31.37
N ALA A 349 -2.07 -26.76 31.46
CA ALA A 349 -1.30 -25.60 31.87
C ALA A 349 -1.07 -25.63 33.39
N ASP A 350 0.10 -25.19 33.84
CA ASP A 350 0.52 -25.05 35.21
C ASP A 350 0.87 -23.58 35.57
N GLU A 351 1.31 -23.33 36.81
CA GLU A 351 1.69 -22.01 37.29
C GLU A 351 2.90 -21.39 36.53
N ASN A 352 3.74 -22.23 35.93
CA ASN A 352 4.94 -21.83 35.18
C ASN A 352 4.65 -21.58 33.70
N THR A 353 3.44 -21.87 33.23
CA THR A 353 3.05 -21.75 31.84
C THR A 353 2.98 -20.29 31.42
N ASN A 354 3.79 -19.90 30.42
CA ASN A 354 3.86 -18.52 29.92
C ASN A 354 2.73 -18.15 28.93
N PHE A 355 2.08 -19.18 28.37
CA PHE A 355 0.96 -19.02 27.44
C PHE A 355 0.02 -20.22 27.59
N LYS A 356 -1.26 -19.96 27.84
CA LYS A 356 -2.29 -21.00 27.96
C LYS A 356 -3.53 -20.61 27.15
N MET A 357 -4.25 -21.60 26.63
CA MET A 357 -5.48 -21.41 25.87
C MET A 357 -6.50 -22.49 26.17
N LYS A 358 -7.77 -22.18 25.99
CA LYS A 358 -8.89 -23.12 26.00
C LYS A 358 -10.03 -22.63 25.12
N SER A 359 -10.92 -23.51 24.73
CA SER A 359 -12.09 -23.15 23.95
C SER A 359 -13.33 -23.91 24.36
N ARG A 360 -14.48 -23.38 23.97
CA ARG A 360 -15.78 -24.04 24.02
C ARG A 360 -16.64 -23.66 22.82
N VAL A 361 -17.55 -24.53 22.44
CA VAL A 361 -18.59 -24.22 21.44
C VAL A 361 -19.89 -23.94 22.18
N ILE A 362 -20.52 -22.82 21.86
CA ILE A 362 -21.76 -22.41 22.48
C ILE A 362 -22.82 -22.01 21.46
N ALA A 363 -24.08 -22.14 21.83
CA ALA A 363 -25.21 -21.51 21.13
C ALA A 363 -25.48 -20.16 21.79
N ARG A 364 -25.26 -19.06 21.05
CA ARG A 364 -25.47 -17.70 21.55
C ARG A 364 -26.62 -17.01 20.86
N GLU A 365 -27.49 -16.37 21.62
CA GLU A 365 -28.51 -15.50 21.06
C GLU A 365 -27.94 -14.14 20.69
N ILE A 366 -28.19 -13.71 19.46
CA ILE A 366 -27.84 -12.39 18.95
C ILE A 366 -29.09 -11.58 18.62
N ASN A 367 -29.08 -10.28 18.92
CA ASN A 367 -30.15 -9.38 18.52
C ASN A 367 -29.91 -8.91 17.08
N VAL A 368 -30.91 -9.08 16.23
CA VAL A 368 -30.86 -8.76 14.80
C VAL A 368 -32.00 -7.83 14.43
N THR A 369 -31.72 -6.80 13.66
CA THR A 369 -32.72 -5.91 13.06
C THR A 369 -33.00 -6.37 11.64
N LEU A 370 -34.20 -6.86 11.39
CA LEU A 370 -34.65 -7.28 10.06
C LEU A 370 -34.84 -6.07 9.14
N PRO A 371 -34.88 -6.27 7.79
CA PRO A 371 -35.14 -5.17 6.84
C PRO A 371 -36.45 -4.42 7.09
N SER A 372 -37.43 -5.07 7.74
CA SER A 372 -38.68 -4.46 8.17
C SER A 372 -38.56 -3.53 9.38
N GLY A 373 -37.37 -3.37 9.95
CA GLY A 373 -37.12 -2.63 11.21
C GLY A 373 -37.44 -3.43 12.49
N LYS A 374 -38.04 -4.63 12.36
CA LYS A 374 -38.35 -5.47 13.53
C LYS A 374 -37.11 -6.10 14.13
N LYS A 375 -36.92 -5.90 15.45
CA LYS A 375 -35.86 -6.57 16.22
C LYS A 375 -36.28 -7.99 16.55
N THR A 376 -35.38 -8.94 16.35
CA THR A 376 -35.57 -10.36 16.66
C THR A 376 -34.31 -10.96 17.21
N LYS A 377 -34.45 -12.07 17.95
CA LYS A 377 -33.32 -12.87 18.41
C LYS A 377 -33.05 -13.99 17.41
N LYS A 378 -31.77 -14.26 17.16
CA LYS A 378 -31.29 -15.38 16.37
C LYS A 378 -30.24 -16.13 17.12
N THR A 379 -30.27 -17.45 17.05
CA THR A 379 -29.24 -18.31 17.64
C THR A 379 -28.13 -18.53 16.61
N VAL A 380 -26.90 -18.32 17.05
CA VAL A 380 -25.68 -18.64 16.30
C VAL A 380 -24.83 -19.62 17.10
N TYR A 381 -24.21 -20.56 16.41
CA TYR A 381 -23.22 -21.45 17.02
C TYR A 381 -21.85 -20.84 16.79
N GLU A 382 -21.12 -20.62 17.87
CA GLU A 382 -19.78 -20.04 17.80
C GLU A 382 -18.81 -20.76 18.72
N LYS A 383 -17.55 -20.81 18.30
CA LYS A 383 -16.44 -21.24 19.14
C LYS A 383 -15.86 -20.01 19.85
N GLN A 384 -15.76 -20.08 21.17
CA GLN A 384 -15.09 -19.08 22.00
C GLN A 384 -13.71 -19.60 22.37
N VAL A 385 -12.66 -18.96 21.87
CA VAL A 385 -11.27 -19.26 22.20
C VAL A 385 -10.76 -18.20 23.17
N VAL A 386 -10.32 -18.65 24.35
CA VAL A 386 -9.74 -17.79 25.37
C VAL A 386 -8.28 -18.16 25.55
N PHE A 387 -7.41 -17.18 25.60
CA PHE A 387 -6.00 -17.40 25.89
C PHE A 387 -5.46 -16.37 26.87
N TRP A 388 -4.44 -16.77 27.60
CA TRP A 388 -3.67 -15.91 28.49
C TRP A 388 -2.20 -15.96 28.13
N GLY A 389 -1.51 -14.84 28.25
CA GLY A 389 -0.08 -14.77 28.02
C GLY A 389 0.62 -13.85 29.01
N LYS A 390 1.73 -14.33 29.60
CA LYS A 390 2.54 -13.57 30.57
C LYS A 390 3.01 -12.22 30.03
N LYS A 391 3.43 -12.18 28.76
CA LYS A 391 3.83 -10.93 28.08
C LYS A 391 2.68 -9.92 28.03
N TYR A 392 1.47 -10.38 27.74
CA TYR A 392 0.29 -9.54 27.69
C TYR A 392 -0.14 -9.07 29.09
N ALA A 393 -0.02 -9.92 30.10
CA ALA A 393 -0.30 -9.56 31.50
C ALA A 393 0.66 -8.47 31.99
N LEU A 394 1.96 -8.61 31.73
CA LEU A 394 2.95 -7.58 32.08
C LEU A 394 2.69 -6.26 31.37
N LYS A 395 2.32 -6.30 30.09
CA LYS A 395 1.96 -5.11 29.32
C LYS A 395 0.71 -4.43 29.90
N ALA A 396 -0.35 -5.19 30.16
CA ALA A 396 -1.60 -4.67 30.76
C ALA A 396 -1.35 -4.05 32.14
N LYS A 397 -0.49 -4.66 32.96
CA LYS A 397 -0.05 -4.11 34.24
C LYS A 397 0.65 -2.76 34.09
N ALA A 398 1.64 -2.66 33.19
CA ALA A 398 2.39 -1.43 32.95
C ALA A 398 1.47 -0.30 32.45
N GLU A 399 0.60 -0.59 31.48
CA GLU A 399 -0.38 0.38 30.96
C GLU A 399 -1.35 0.85 32.05
N ARG A 400 -1.81 -0.05 32.92
CA ARG A 400 -2.68 0.31 34.02
C ARG A 400 -1.97 1.18 35.04
N GLU A 401 -0.71 0.90 35.41
CA GLU A 401 0.09 1.71 36.31
C GLU A 401 0.22 3.16 35.79
N GLU A 402 0.44 3.35 34.50
CA GLU A 402 0.44 4.67 33.85
C GLU A 402 -0.91 5.38 33.96
N VAL A 403 -2.00 4.65 33.73
CA VAL A 403 -3.37 5.19 33.82
C VAL A 403 -3.70 5.53 35.25
N LEU A 404 -3.30 4.72 36.23
CA LEU A 404 -3.51 4.97 37.64
C LEU A 404 -2.76 6.21 38.16
N LYS A 405 -1.50 6.44 37.70
CA LYS A 405 -0.80 7.69 38.02
C LYS A 405 -1.62 8.91 37.60
N LYS A 406 -2.20 8.90 36.39
CA LYS A 406 -3.11 9.96 35.92
C LYS A 406 -4.41 10.04 36.72
N ALA A 407 -4.97 8.90 37.17
CA ALA A 407 -6.17 8.87 37.97
C ALA A 407 -5.92 9.45 39.40
N PHE A 408 -4.78 9.16 40.02
CA PHE A 408 -4.38 9.76 41.28
C PHE A 408 -4.18 11.27 41.15
N ASP A 409 -3.50 11.76 40.09
CA ASP A 409 -3.33 13.19 39.86
C ASP A 409 -4.68 13.89 39.62
N LEU A 410 -5.57 13.28 38.84
CA LEU A 410 -6.92 13.78 38.60
C LEU A 410 -7.76 13.85 39.87
N ALA A 411 -7.68 12.83 40.73
CA ALA A 411 -8.40 12.81 42.03
C ALA A 411 -7.85 13.84 43.03
N ALA A 412 -6.52 14.05 43.03
CA ALA A 412 -5.88 15.03 43.91
C ALA A 412 -6.12 16.48 43.48
N ASN A 413 -6.20 16.73 42.17
CA ASN A 413 -6.24 18.07 41.57
C ASN A 413 -7.36 18.25 40.53
N PRO A 414 -8.63 17.96 40.81
CA PRO A 414 -9.71 17.97 39.82
C PRO A 414 -9.92 19.35 39.20
N ARG A 415 -9.64 20.44 39.93
CA ARG A 415 -9.75 21.82 39.41
C ARG A 415 -8.66 22.23 38.43
N LYS A 416 -7.56 21.49 38.37
CA LYS A 416 -6.47 21.71 37.42
C LYS A 416 -6.87 21.29 35.99
N TYR A 417 -7.89 20.48 35.87
CA TYR A 417 -8.32 19.86 34.61
C TYR A 417 -9.71 20.39 34.21
N ASN A 418 -9.85 20.96 33.03
CA ASN A 418 -11.15 21.29 32.42
C ASN A 418 -11.80 20.07 31.80
N LYS A 419 -10.98 19.04 31.46
CA LYS A 419 -11.42 17.81 30.80
C LYS A 419 -10.76 16.61 31.44
N ALA A 420 -11.51 15.52 31.49
CA ALA A 420 -10.94 14.20 31.69
C ALA A 420 -10.07 13.84 30.48
N THR A 421 -8.76 14.14 30.55
CA THR A 421 -7.79 14.00 29.46
C THR A 421 -7.55 12.55 29.03
N SER A 422 -8.09 11.60 29.78
CA SER A 422 -8.07 10.19 29.44
C SER A 422 -9.30 9.54 30.07
N TYR A 423 -10.22 9.07 29.24
CA TYR A 423 -11.36 8.23 29.68
C TYR A 423 -10.89 7.04 30.51
N GLY A 424 -9.69 6.49 30.20
CA GLY A 424 -9.07 5.43 30.96
C GLY A 424 -8.79 5.80 32.41
N ALA A 425 -8.30 7.02 32.70
CA ALA A 425 -8.01 7.48 34.05
C ALA A 425 -9.30 7.84 34.81
N ALA A 426 -10.22 8.55 34.14
CA ALA A 426 -11.49 8.98 34.75
C ALA A 426 -12.36 7.81 35.21
N LYS A 427 -12.31 6.65 34.54
CA LYS A 427 -13.07 5.46 34.92
C LYS A 427 -12.67 4.88 36.29
N TYR A 428 -11.46 5.18 36.76
CA TYR A 428 -10.96 4.75 38.08
C TYR A 428 -11.15 5.79 39.18
N VAL A 429 -11.85 6.91 38.91
CA VAL A 429 -12.09 7.94 39.91
C VAL A 429 -13.59 7.96 40.29
N LYS A 430 -13.91 7.59 41.53
CA LYS A 430 -15.25 7.75 42.10
C LYS A 430 -15.54 9.24 42.36
N ASN A 431 -16.80 9.63 42.30
CA ASN A 431 -17.29 10.99 42.56
C ASN A 431 -16.84 12.05 41.54
N LEU A 432 -16.23 11.65 40.41
CA LEU A 432 -15.93 12.52 39.30
C LEU A 432 -17.10 12.48 38.31
N LYS A 433 -17.73 13.62 38.06
CA LYS A 433 -18.76 13.78 37.03
C LYS A 433 -18.14 14.45 35.81
N PHE A 434 -18.29 13.85 34.63
CA PHE A 434 -17.84 14.41 33.37
C PHE A 434 -18.81 14.03 32.24
N ASP A 435 -18.82 14.84 31.19
CA ASP A 435 -19.54 14.50 29.96
C ASP A 435 -18.78 13.41 29.20
N GLU A 436 -19.40 12.28 28.96
CA GLU A 436 -18.76 11.13 28.27
C GLU A 436 -18.40 11.43 26.80
N LYS A 437 -19.08 12.40 26.17
CA LYS A 437 -18.81 12.75 24.77
C LYS A 437 -17.72 13.80 24.63
N THR A 438 -17.72 14.81 25.49
CA THR A 438 -16.78 15.94 25.43
C THR A 438 -15.59 15.76 26.38
N GLY A 439 -15.71 14.89 27.38
CA GLY A 439 -14.74 14.71 28.46
C GLY A 439 -14.71 15.88 29.45
N GLU A 440 -15.61 16.86 29.34
CA GLU A 440 -15.66 18.02 30.23
C GLU A 440 -16.00 17.60 31.66
N ILE A 441 -15.19 18.06 32.63
CA ILE A 441 -15.43 17.79 34.02
C ILE A 441 -16.54 18.72 34.52
N LEU A 442 -17.65 18.14 34.95
CA LEU A 442 -18.78 18.84 35.55
C LEU A 442 -18.50 19.20 37.01
N GLU A 443 -19.32 20.08 37.62
CA GLU A 443 -19.16 20.48 39.00
C GLU A 443 -19.13 19.25 39.96
N VAL A 444 -18.06 19.14 40.74
CA VAL A 444 -17.82 18.02 41.65
C VAL A 444 -18.22 18.45 43.06
N LYS A 445 -19.30 17.89 43.58
CA LYS A 445 -19.80 18.19 44.94
C LYS A 445 -19.09 17.42 46.05
N GLU A 446 -18.54 16.26 45.74
CA GLU A 446 -17.82 15.36 46.64
C GLU A 446 -16.36 15.24 46.24
N ARG A 447 -15.46 14.94 47.19
CA ARG A 447 -14.05 14.77 46.89
C ARG A 447 -13.84 13.54 45.99
N PRO A 448 -13.23 13.67 44.82
CA PRO A 448 -12.90 12.53 43.99
C PRO A 448 -11.85 11.64 44.67
N VAL A 449 -12.03 10.33 44.58
CA VAL A 449 -11.12 9.32 45.10
C VAL A 449 -10.90 8.21 44.09
N VAL A 450 -9.71 7.58 44.12
CA VAL A 450 -9.42 6.46 43.22
C VAL A 450 -10.16 5.21 43.72
N ASP A 451 -10.86 4.55 42.82
CA ASP A 451 -11.61 3.32 43.04
C ASP A 451 -10.70 2.09 43.03
N LEU A 452 -10.09 1.78 44.15
CA LEU A 452 -9.19 0.62 44.27
C LEU A 452 -9.91 -0.72 44.13
N GLU A 453 -11.19 -0.82 44.50
CA GLU A 453 -11.99 -2.04 44.33
C GLU A 453 -12.12 -2.38 42.83
N ARG A 454 -12.47 -1.38 42.05
CA ARG A 454 -12.52 -1.53 40.58
C ARG A 454 -11.16 -1.91 39.96
N VAL A 455 -10.08 -1.34 40.49
CA VAL A 455 -8.72 -1.71 40.06
C VAL A 455 -8.45 -3.20 40.35
N HIS A 456 -8.75 -3.68 41.56
CA HIS A 456 -8.55 -5.08 41.92
C HIS A 456 -9.40 -6.04 41.09
N GLU A 457 -10.64 -5.67 40.77
CA GLU A 457 -11.48 -6.47 39.88
C GLU A 457 -10.91 -6.56 38.46
N GLU A 458 -10.39 -5.46 37.92
CA GLU A 458 -9.84 -5.45 36.57
C GLU A 458 -8.47 -6.17 36.43
N VAL A 459 -7.68 -6.23 37.52
CA VAL A 459 -6.38 -6.95 37.53
C VAL A 459 -6.56 -8.44 37.24
N LYS A 460 -7.67 -9.05 37.66
CA LYS A 460 -7.95 -10.47 37.42
C LYS A 460 -7.93 -10.87 35.94
N TYR A 461 -8.22 -9.91 35.04
CA TYR A 461 -8.31 -10.13 33.59
C TYR A 461 -7.04 -9.75 32.83
N ASP A 462 -5.96 -9.39 33.53
CA ASP A 462 -4.71 -9.02 32.86
C ASP A 462 -4.11 -10.20 32.11
N GLY A 463 -3.79 -9.98 30.86
CA GLY A 463 -3.21 -10.98 30.00
C GLY A 463 -4.22 -11.93 29.34
N TYR A 464 -5.50 -11.88 29.73
CA TYR A 464 -6.55 -12.65 29.08
C TYR A 464 -7.11 -11.93 27.84
N TYR A 465 -7.25 -12.70 26.77
CA TYR A 465 -7.89 -12.31 25.52
C TYR A 465 -8.91 -13.36 25.11
N ALA A 466 -9.92 -12.94 24.39
CA ALA A 466 -10.92 -13.85 23.85
C ALA A 466 -11.19 -13.54 22.39
N ILE A 467 -11.43 -14.60 21.62
CA ILE A 467 -11.80 -14.57 20.20
C ILE A 467 -13.06 -15.41 20.05
N VAL A 468 -13.97 -14.94 19.21
CA VAL A 468 -15.18 -15.69 18.82
C VAL A 468 -15.14 -15.95 17.31
N THR A 469 -15.53 -17.16 16.92
CA THR A 469 -15.50 -17.55 15.52
C THR A 469 -16.66 -18.47 15.15
N SER A 470 -17.11 -18.37 13.90
CA SER A 470 -18.04 -19.33 13.27
C SER A 470 -17.33 -20.58 12.75
N GLU A 471 -15.99 -20.60 12.74
CA GLU A 471 -15.19 -21.71 12.22
C GLU A 471 -14.98 -22.75 13.35
N LEU A 472 -16.00 -23.61 13.54
CA LEU A 472 -16.04 -24.55 14.67
C LEU A 472 -14.92 -25.59 14.61
N ASP A 473 -14.53 -26.01 13.40
CA ASP A 473 -13.52 -27.04 13.15
C ASP A 473 -12.07 -26.50 13.15
N MET A 474 -11.90 -25.16 13.17
CA MET A 474 -10.59 -24.54 13.23
C MET A 474 -9.98 -24.77 14.61
N SER A 475 -8.72 -25.21 14.70
CA SER A 475 -8.02 -25.39 15.96
C SER A 475 -7.87 -24.05 16.70
N ASP A 476 -7.69 -24.08 18.02
CA ASP A 476 -7.51 -22.88 18.82
C ASP A 476 -6.29 -22.06 18.40
N ALA A 477 -5.18 -22.74 18.07
CA ALA A 477 -3.97 -22.12 17.57
C ALA A 477 -4.22 -21.40 16.23
N GLU A 478 -4.90 -22.05 15.29
CA GLU A 478 -5.26 -21.45 13.99
C GLU A 478 -6.17 -20.23 14.15
N VAL A 479 -7.15 -20.27 15.08
CA VAL A 479 -8.02 -19.13 15.37
C VAL A 479 -7.20 -17.95 15.89
N ILE A 480 -6.29 -18.22 16.85
CA ILE A 480 -5.42 -17.19 17.44
C ILE A 480 -4.48 -16.60 16.39
N ASP A 481 -3.85 -17.42 15.55
CA ASP A 481 -2.92 -16.96 14.51
C ASP A 481 -3.65 -16.20 13.39
N THR A 482 -4.85 -16.65 13.02
CA THR A 482 -5.71 -15.92 12.08
C THR A 482 -6.06 -14.53 12.63
N TYR A 483 -6.46 -14.44 13.91
CA TYR A 483 -6.74 -13.15 14.52
C TYR A 483 -5.49 -12.27 14.66
N ARG A 484 -4.36 -12.86 15.06
CA ARG A 484 -3.07 -12.14 15.11
C ARG A 484 -2.71 -11.49 13.79
N GLY A 485 -3.09 -12.09 12.65
CA GLY A 485 -2.89 -11.49 11.33
C GLY A 485 -3.50 -10.09 11.16
N LEU A 486 -4.37 -9.64 12.07
CA LEU A 486 -4.95 -8.29 12.07
C LEU A 486 -3.88 -7.19 12.19
N TRP A 487 -2.69 -7.47 12.76
CA TRP A 487 -1.58 -6.52 12.82
C TRP A 487 -1.20 -5.96 11.43
N LYS A 488 -1.47 -6.72 10.34
CA LYS A 488 -1.16 -6.29 8.97
C LYS A 488 -1.97 -5.07 8.55
N ILE A 489 -3.23 -4.96 9.02
CA ILE A 489 -4.05 -3.79 8.70
C ILE A 489 -3.64 -2.58 9.57
N GLU A 490 -3.24 -2.81 10.82
CA GLU A 490 -2.69 -1.76 11.68
C GLU A 490 -1.39 -1.19 11.08
N GLU A 491 -0.49 -2.06 10.61
CA GLU A 491 0.72 -1.65 9.90
C GLU A 491 0.38 -0.89 8.61
N THR A 492 -0.63 -1.32 7.88
CA THR A 492 -1.10 -0.64 6.67
C THR A 492 -1.59 0.77 6.97
N PHE A 493 -2.32 0.98 8.07
CA PHE A 493 -2.70 2.33 8.48
C PHE A 493 -1.50 3.15 8.93
N ARG A 494 -0.51 2.54 9.58
CA ARG A 494 0.75 3.22 9.92
C ARG A 494 1.50 3.68 8.65
N ILE A 495 1.62 2.82 7.64
CA ILE A 495 2.21 3.18 6.34
C ILE A 495 1.41 4.31 5.69
N THR A 496 0.10 4.19 5.62
CA THR A 496 -0.78 5.19 4.99
C THR A 496 -0.66 6.55 5.66
N LYS A 497 -0.65 6.59 6.99
CA LYS A 497 -0.60 7.83 7.78
C LYS A 497 0.82 8.41 7.92
N GLY A 498 1.84 7.56 7.98
CA GLY A 498 3.24 7.95 8.18
C GLY A 498 3.99 8.05 6.87
N VAL A 499 4.25 6.91 6.20
CA VAL A 499 5.11 6.88 4.99
C VAL A 499 4.47 7.60 3.81
N LEU A 500 3.18 7.36 3.58
CA LEU A 500 2.44 8.01 2.49
C LEU A 500 1.92 9.41 2.86
N GLU A 501 2.04 9.84 4.09
CA GLU A 501 1.56 11.14 4.59
C GLU A 501 0.17 11.50 4.01
N THR A 502 -0.79 10.56 4.09
CA THR A 502 -2.14 10.75 3.54
C THR A 502 -2.87 11.92 4.21
N ARG A 503 -2.39 12.35 5.36
CA ARG A 503 -2.89 13.48 6.16
C ARG A 503 -1.77 14.44 6.54
N PRO A 504 -2.06 15.76 6.68
CA PRO A 504 -3.36 16.40 6.43
C PRO A 504 -3.77 16.34 4.95
N VAL A 505 -5.09 16.33 4.71
CA VAL A 505 -5.64 16.27 3.34
C VAL A 505 -5.78 17.71 2.81
N TYR A 506 -5.08 18.00 1.72
CA TYR A 506 -4.97 19.36 1.16
C TYR A 506 -6.01 19.66 0.05
N VAL A 507 -7.11 18.92 -0.01
CA VAL A 507 -8.21 19.13 -0.96
C VAL A 507 -9.53 19.23 -0.22
N SER A 508 -10.45 20.06 -0.73
CA SER A 508 -11.70 20.39 -0.05
C SER A 508 -12.95 19.80 -0.72
N LEU A 509 -12.95 19.70 -2.05
CA LEU A 509 -14.10 19.14 -2.77
C LEU A 509 -14.18 17.63 -2.54
N GLN A 510 -15.38 17.10 -2.31
CA GLN A 510 -15.59 15.66 -2.04
C GLN A 510 -15.00 14.77 -3.14
N ASP A 511 -15.19 15.14 -4.42
CA ASP A 511 -14.57 14.41 -5.54
C ASP A 511 -13.05 14.39 -5.46
N HIS A 512 -12.44 15.50 -5.09
CA HIS A 512 -11.00 15.60 -4.93
C HIS A 512 -10.50 14.81 -3.72
N ILE A 513 -11.30 14.75 -2.64
CA ILE A 513 -11.01 13.91 -1.48
C ILE A 513 -11.04 12.43 -1.90
N ASN A 514 -12.09 11.98 -2.61
CA ASN A 514 -12.19 10.62 -3.12
C ASN A 514 -10.99 10.25 -4.01
N ALA A 515 -10.60 11.15 -4.93
CA ALA A 515 -9.43 10.93 -5.79
C ALA A 515 -8.12 10.90 -5.00
N HIS A 516 -7.98 11.72 -3.96
CA HIS A 516 -6.81 11.69 -3.09
C HIS A 516 -6.65 10.32 -2.42
N PHE A 517 -7.73 9.77 -1.87
CA PHE A 517 -7.68 8.45 -1.25
C PHE A 517 -7.48 7.32 -2.28
N LEU A 518 -7.99 7.47 -3.51
CA LEU A 518 -7.68 6.55 -4.59
C LEU A 518 -6.18 6.52 -4.91
N ILE A 519 -5.53 7.68 -5.03
CA ILE A 519 -4.09 7.79 -5.25
C ILE A 519 -3.32 7.12 -4.11
N CYS A 520 -3.72 7.35 -2.86
CA CYS A 520 -3.10 6.73 -1.69
C CYS A 520 -3.31 5.21 -1.67
N PHE A 521 -4.47 4.72 -2.07
CA PHE A 521 -4.76 3.29 -2.19
C PHE A 521 -3.90 2.61 -3.25
N ILE A 522 -3.70 3.26 -4.41
CA ILE A 522 -2.79 2.77 -5.45
C ILE A 522 -1.35 2.73 -4.93
N ALA A 523 -0.88 3.82 -4.33
CA ALA A 523 0.47 3.91 -3.78
C ALA A 523 0.72 2.85 -2.71
N LEU A 524 -0.24 2.65 -1.81
CA LEU A 524 -0.21 1.59 -0.80
C LEU A 524 -0.13 0.19 -1.43
N THR A 525 -0.94 -0.06 -2.46
CA THR A 525 -0.93 -1.35 -3.16
C THR A 525 0.41 -1.61 -3.83
N VAL A 526 0.97 -0.62 -4.53
CA VAL A 526 2.31 -0.72 -5.13
C VAL A 526 3.36 -1.02 -4.06
N MET A 527 3.34 -0.32 -2.92
CA MET A 527 4.26 -0.56 -1.81
C MET A 527 4.14 -1.99 -1.28
N ARG A 528 2.92 -2.48 -1.03
CA ARG A 528 2.69 -3.83 -0.53
C ARG A 528 3.15 -4.90 -1.50
N ILE A 529 3.03 -4.68 -2.81
CA ILE A 529 3.54 -5.60 -3.83
C ILE A 529 5.07 -5.59 -3.84
N ILE A 530 5.73 -4.44 -3.72
CA ILE A 530 7.21 -4.39 -3.58
C ILE A 530 7.64 -5.15 -2.33
N GLN A 531 6.97 -4.96 -1.18
CA GLN A 531 7.25 -5.72 0.04
C GLN A 531 7.05 -7.23 -0.17
N LYS A 532 5.98 -7.66 -0.84
CA LYS A 532 5.73 -9.07 -1.16
C LYS A 532 6.83 -9.64 -2.03
N LYS A 533 7.23 -8.95 -3.10
CA LYS A 533 8.30 -9.38 -4.03
C LYS A 533 9.67 -9.46 -3.35
N THR A 534 9.92 -8.64 -2.33
CA THR A 534 11.15 -8.69 -1.51
C THR A 534 11.00 -9.56 -0.25
N GLY A 535 9.96 -10.43 -0.19
CA GLY A 535 9.75 -11.39 0.91
C GLY A 535 9.39 -10.76 2.25
N TYR A 536 8.88 -9.53 2.27
CA TYR A 536 8.57 -8.74 3.49
C TYR A 536 9.77 -8.53 4.43
N VAL A 537 10.99 -8.64 3.92
CA VAL A 537 12.24 -8.45 4.70
C VAL A 537 12.42 -7.00 5.10
N TYR A 538 11.95 -6.06 4.26
CA TYR A 538 12.15 -4.63 4.45
C TYR A 538 10.86 -3.91 4.78
N SER A 539 10.93 -2.94 5.71
CA SER A 539 9.81 -2.07 6.01
C SER A 539 9.51 -1.10 4.86
N ALA A 540 8.31 -0.53 4.84
CA ALA A 540 7.95 0.47 3.84
C ALA A 540 8.86 1.71 3.91
N GLU A 541 9.26 2.12 5.11
CA GLU A 541 10.18 3.23 5.35
C GLU A 541 11.55 2.96 4.70
N GLN A 542 12.11 1.76 4.91
CA GLN A 542 13.39 1.36 4.32
C GLN A 542 13.34 1.33 2.79
N ILE A 543 12.23 0.84 2.21
CA ILE A 543 12.03 0.80 0.76
C ILE A 543 11.94 2.23 0.21
N VAL A 544 11.11 3.10 0.80
CA VAL A 544 10.96 4.49 0.33
C VAL A 544 12.25 5.27 0.47
N GLU A 545 12.95 5.17 1.60
CA GLU A 545 14.25 5.81 1.80
C GLU A 545 15.25 5.35 0.72
N CYS A 546 15.34 4.04 0.48
CA CYS A 546 16.22 3.48 -0.54
C CYS A 546 15.87 4.02 -1.94
N LEU A 547 14.59 3.94 -2.36
CA LEU A 547 14.16 4.43 -3.67
C LEU A 547 14.38 5.93 -3.85
N ASN A 548 14.23 6.73 -2.80
CA ASN A 548 14.53 8.16 -2.82
C ASN A 548 16.02 8.43 -3.02
N ARG A 549 16.88 7.63 -2.42
CA ARG A 549 18.34 7.79 -2.51
C ARG A 549 18.92 7.27 -3.83
N ILE A 550 18.21 6.40 -4.56
CA ILE A 550 18.60 6.02 -5.93
C ILE A 550 18.34 7.21 -6.86
N ALA A 551 19.24 8.18 -6.79
CA ALA A 551 19.23 9.40 -7.57
C ALA A 551 20.53 9.54 -8.33
N CYS A 552 20.53 10.38 -9.36
CA CYS A 552 21.70 10.67 -10.16
C CYS A 552 21.77 12.16 -10.52
N SER A 553 22.96 12.64 -10.78
CA SER A 553 23.19 13.97 -11.32
C SER A 553 23.81 13.85 -12.71
N GLN A 554 23.47 14.76 -13.61
CA GLN A 554 24.12 14.86 -14.91
C GLN A 554 25.57 15.29 -14.69
N GLU A 555 26.52 14.41 -15.05
CA GLU A 555 27.96 14.65 -14.86
C GLU A 555 28.58 15.36 -16.06
N HIS A 556 28.19 14.92 -17.27
CA HIS A 556 28.67 15.52 -18.53
C HIS A 556 27.74 15.10 -19.67
N GLU A 557 27.31 16.04 -20.53
CA GLU A 557 26.41 15.81 -21.67
C GLU A 557 25.22 14.87 -21.34
N ASN A 558 25.31 13.60 -21.80
CA ASN A 558 24.28 12.57 -21.60
C ASN A 558 24.70 11.50 -20.59
N VAL A 559 25.71 11.73 -19.77
CA VAL A 559 26.20 10.81 -18.74
C VAL A 559 25.70 11.23 -17.37
N TYR A 560 25.08 10.28 -16.66
CA TYR A 560 24.54 10.46 -15.32
C TYR A 560 25.36 9.64 -14.32
N LEU A 561 25.73 10.26 -13.21
CA LEU A 561 26.46 9.67 -12.09
C LEU A 561 25.49 9.27 -10.98
N PHE A 562 25.55 7.99 -10.58
CA PHE A 562 24.84 7.42 -9.43
C PHE A 562 25.82 7.24 -8.28
N ASP A 563 25.47 7.69 -7.10
CA ASP A 563 26.31 7.71 -5.91
C ASP A 563 25.76 6.90 -4.72
N TYR A 564 24.69 6.11 -4.96
CA TYR A 564 24.04 5.32 -3.91
C TYR A 564 23.73 3.89 -4.35
N ARG A 565 24.09 2.94 -3.49
CA ARG A 565 23.75 1.51 -3.57
C ARG A 565 23.82 0.91 -2.18
N ASN A 566 22.85 0.05 -1.83
CA ASN A 566 22.86 -0.73 -0.61
C ASN A 566 22.17 -2.09 -0.82
N ARG A 567 22.09 -2.91 0.24
CA ARG A 567 21.44 -4.23 0.16
C ARG A 567 19.95 -4.15 -0.19
N VAL A 568 19.26 -3.09 0.21
CA VAL A 568 17.83 -2.88 -0.11
C VAL A 568 17.67 -2.61 -1.61
N SER A 569 18.54 -1.75 -2.21
CA SER A 569 18.51 -1.49 -3.65
C SER A 569 18.80 -2.74 -4.48
N ASP A 570 19.73 -3.58 -4.02
CA ASP A 570 20.06 -4.84 -4.70
C ASP A 570 18.87 -5.81 -4.64
N ALA A 571 18.26 -5.98 -3.47
CA ALA A 571 17.10 -6.85 -3.30
C ALA A 571 15.88 -6.38 -4.13
N ILE A 572 15.62 -5.06 -4.17
CA ILE A 572 14.55 -4.50 -5.01
C ILE A 572 14.88 -4.72 -6.49
N GLY A 573 16.13 -4.47 -6.89
CA GLY A 573 16.60 -4.65 -8.26
C GLY A 573 16.43 -6.09 -8.73
N GLU A 574 16.86 -7.06 -7.92
CA GLU A 574 16.72 -8.49 -8.18
C GLU A 574 15.24 -8.90 -8.28
N ALA A 575 14.43 -8.51 -7.30
CA ALA A 575 13.00 -8.86 -7.25
C ALA A 575 12.17 -8.29 -8.42
N LEU A 576 12.60 -7.17 -9.01
CA LEU A 576 11.89 -6.47 -10.08
C LEU A 576 12.58 -6.56 -11.45
N GLY A 577 13.77 -7.17 -11.52
CA GLY A 577 14.57 -7.25 -12.74
C GLY A 577 15.10 -5.89 -13.20
N ILE A 578 15.49 -5.01 -12.26
CA ILE A 578 16.00 -3.66 -12.54
C ILE A 578 17.44 -3.56 -12.04
N ASP A 579 18.37 -3.20 -12.93
CA ASP A 579 19.77 -3.01 -12.54
C ASP A 579 20.02 -1.60 -11.96
N PHE A 580 20.22 -1.55 -10.63
CA PHE A 580 20.60 -0.35 -9.87
C PHE A 580 22.10 -0.31 -9.51
N THR A 581 22.93 -1.18 -10.10
CA THR A 581 24.31 -1.35 -9.67
C THR A 581 25.31 -0.43 -10.41
N ASN A 582 24.90 0.11 -11.56
CA ASN A 582 25.77 0.90 -12.42
C ASN A 582 26.07 2.28 -11.81
N LYS A 583 27.37 2.60 -11.66
CA LYS A 583 27.81 3.92 -11.17
C LYS A 583 27.55 5.03 -12.21
N ARG A 584 27.63 4.72 -13.50
CA ARG A 584 27.39 5.65 -14.58
C ARG A 584 26.51 5.02 -15.65
N LEU A 585 25.49 5.74 -16.09
CA LEU A 585 24.62 5.37 -17.20
C LEU A 585 24.49 6.55 -18.15
N ARG A 586 24.38 6.24 -19.42
CA ARG A 586 23.99 7.24 -20.43
C ARG A 586 22.48 7.44 -20.39
N LEU A 587 21.99 8.60 -20.79
CA LEU A 587 20.57 8.87 -20.91
C LEU A 587 19.84 7.82 -21.78
N GLY A 588 20.51 7.31 -22.82
CA GLY A 588 19.97 6.22 -23.66
C GLY A 588 19.75 4.93 -22.87
N ASP A 589 20.71 4.55 -22.02
CA ASP A 589 20.62 3.35 -21.18
C ASP A 589 19.51 3.49 -20.14
N ILE A 590 19.43 4.67 -19.49
CA ILE A 590 18.35 5.00 -18.55
C ILE A 590 16.97 4.87 -19.24
N LYS A 591 16.81 5.45 -20.44
CA LYS A 591 15.57 5.34 -21.22
C LYS A 591 15.25 3.91 -21.63
N ASN A 592 16.27 3.10 -21.94
CA ASN A 592 16.10 1.68 -22.28
C ASN A 592 15.59 0.90 -21.06
N ILE A 593 16.21 1.08 -19.87
CA ILE A 593 15.75 0.45 -18.62
C ILE A 593 14.31 0.88 -18.33
N LEU A 594 14.00 2.17 -18.37
CA LEU A 594 12.64 2.68 -18.16
C LEU A 594 11.65 2.16 -19.21
N GLY A 595 12.09 1.95 -20.45
CA GLY A 595 11.28 1.30 -21.49
C GLY A 595 11.01 -0.17 -21.23
N GLN A 596 11.98 -0.90 -20.64
CA GLN A 596 11.82 -2.30 -20.28
C GLN A 596 10.87 -2.51 -19.08
N VAL A 597 10.94 -1.64 -18.07
CA VAL A 597 10.03 -1.73 -16.90
C VAL A 597 8.57 -1.41 -17.26
N LYS A 598 8.31 -0.81 -18.41
CA LYS A 598 6.96 -0.51 -18.91
C LYS A 598 6.36 -1.65 -19.76
N LYS A 599 7.11 -2.69 -20.00
CA LYS A 599 6.69 -3.92 -20.71
C LYS A 599 6.35 -5.02 -19.70
#